data_7d54cc245c4d90497d736de2e8bb9551
#
_entry.id   7d54cc245c4d90497d736de2e8bb9551
#
_cell.length_a   1.000
_cell.length_b   1.000
_cell.length_c   1.000
_cell.angle_alpha   90.00
_cell.angle_beta   90.00
_cell.angle_gamma   90.00
#
_symmetry.space_group_name_H-M   'P 1'
#
loop_
_entity.id
_entity.type
_entity.pdbx_description
1 polymer ?
#
loop_
_entity_poly.entity_id
_entity_poly.type
_entity_poly.pdbx_seq_one_letter_code
_entity_poly.pdbx_strand_id
1 'polypeptide(L)'
;MDLVVSGILNFLTEQEAIGKADEVQDFYRYGIEITISSMLNIVLVLLMGALTGHLLESVIYLAVFIAVRVITGGYHADTYFRCNLLMCSTFIATAFLNDKVCGYINIWVIVALVVFEEIIAFVFCPVENKNKPIEKEKKPKFKAMGMIVFLLLDLFGGAIINRYQMVGSMILLTNLLIAVLIISAKIKEKRCDKNEII
;
A
#
# COMPACT_ATOMS: atom_id res chain seq x y z
N MET A 1 -7.10 -20.99 -3.63
CA MET A 1 -7.06 -20.18 -2.40
C MET A 1 -8.12 -20.63 -1.41
N ASP A 2 -9.35 -20.89 -1.87
CA ASP A 2 -10.47 -21.33 -1.02
C ASP A 2 -10.19 -22.61 -0.21
N LEU A 3 -9.50 -23.61 -0.76
CA LEU A 3 -9.14 -24.83 -0.04
C LEU A 3 -8.23 -24.56 1.17
N VAL A 4 -7.26 -23.68 1.05
CA VAL A 4 -6.33 -23.34 2.14
C VAL A 4 -7.06 -22.55 3.21
N VAL A 5 -7.85 -21.56 2.80
CA VAL A 5 -8.63 -20.70 3.70
C VAL A 5 -9.64 -21.53 4.49
N SER A 6 -10.40 -22.40 3.80
CA SER A 6 -11.37 -23.29 4.44
C SER A 6 -10.70 -24.30 5.39
N GLY A 7 -9.52 -24.81 5.02
CA GLY A 7 -8.74 -25.69 5.90
C GLY A 7 -8.31 -25.01 7.20
N ILE A 8 -7.79 -23.77 7.10
CA ILE A 8 -7.40 -22.99 8.28
C ILE A 8 -8.63 -22.63 9.12
N LEU A 9 -9.72 -22.23 8.49
CA LEU A 9 -10.95 -21.85 9.18
C LEU A 9 -11.55 -23.05 9.96
N ASN A 10 -11.62 -24.21 9.32
CA ASN A 10 -12.09 -25.44 9.96
C ASN A 10 -11.22 -25.82 11.16
N PHE A 11 -9.89 -25.77 11.00
CA PHE A 11 -8.95 -26.03 12.07
C PHE A 11 -9.16 -25.08 13.27
N LEU A 12 -9.31 -23.78 13.02
CA LEU A 12 -9.56 -22.79 14.08
C LEU A 12 -10.92 -23.00 14.77
N THR A 13 -11.94 -23.43 14.02
CA THR A 13 -13.27 -23.73 14.56
C THR A 13 -13.27 -25.02 15.37
N GLU A 14 -12.55 -26.05 14.95
CA GLU A 14 -12.38 -27.32 15.68
C GLU A 14 -11.63 -27.13 17.01
N GLN A 15 -10.67 -26.21 17.04
CA GLN A 15 -9.92 -25.84 18.25
C GLN A 15 -10.69 -24.87 19.16
N GLU A 16 -11.96 -24.58 18.86
CA GLU A 16 -12.79 -23.60 19.58
C GLU A 16 -12.16 -22.19 19.71
N ALA A 17 -11.17 -21.89 18.86
CA ALA A 17 -10.49 -20.59 18.83
C ALA A 17 -11.39 -19.49 18.26
N ILE A 18 -12.37 -19.86 17.44
CA ILE A 18 -13.37 -18.95 16.84
C ILE A 18 -14.78 -19.50 17.01
N GLY A 19 -15.75 -18.57 17.18
CA GLY A 19 -17.15 -18.92 17.29
C GLY A 19 -17.73 -19.51 15.99
N LYS A 20 -18.75 -20.37 16.13
CA LYS A 20 -19.44 -21.05 15.01
C LYS A 20 -20.47 -20.15 14.30
N ALA A 21 -20.67 -18.91 14.73
CA ALA A 21 -21.59 -17.98 14.09
C ALA A 21 -21.07 -17.57 12.70
N ASP A 22 -21.94 -17.57 11.70
CA ASP A 22 -21.58 -17.28 10.30
C ASP A 22 -20.88 -15.93 10.14
N GLU A 23 -21.36 -14.89 10.81
CA GLU A 23 -20.75 -13.54 10.78
C GLU A 23 -19.31 -13.54 11.30
N VAL A 24 -19.03 -14.34 12.34
CA VAL A 24 -17.68 -14.48 12.90
C VAL A 24 -16.77 -15.21 11.92
N GLN A 25 -17.27 -16.29 11.32
CA GLN A 25 -16.52 -17.06 10.33
C GLN A 25 -16.18 -16.23 9.08
N ASP A 26 -17.11 -15.43 8.59
CA ASP A 26 -16.89 -14.54 7.44
C ASP A 26 -15.81 -13.48 7.75
N PHE A 27 -15.82 -12.93 8.96
CA PHE A 27 -14.80 -11.96 9.39
C PHE A 27 -13.40 -12.60 9.43
N TYR A 28 -13.28 -13.79 10.02
CA TYR A 28 -12.00 -14.51 10.06
C TYR A 28 -11.55 -14.98 8.68
N ARG A 29 -12.48 -15.45 7.83
CA ARG A 29 -12.20 -15.82 6.44
C ARG A 29 -11.58 -14.66 5.68
N TYR A 30 -12.18 -13.49 5.74
CA TYR A 30 -11.65 -12.28 5.12
C TYR A 30 -10.25 -11.92 5.63
N GLY A 31 -10.03 -12.02 6.96
CA GLY A 31 -8.72 -11.78 7.57
C GLY A 31 -7.64 -12.75 7.09
N ILE A 32 -7.95 -14.04 7.00
CA ILE A 32 -7.05 -15.09 6.51
C ILE A 32 -6.72 -14.86 5.02
N GLU A 33 -7.73 -14.59 4.20
CA GLU A 33 -7.55 -14.32 2.77
C GLU A 33 -6.62 -13.12 2.51
N ILE A 34 -6.81 -12.02 3.22
CA ILE A 34 -5.94 -10.83 3.12
C ILE A 34 -4.51 -11.17 3.57
N THR A 35 -4.36 -11.92 4.65
CA THR A 35 -3.04 -12.27 5.18
C THR A 35 -2.26 -13.13 4.18
N ILE A 36 -2.90 -14.17 3.63
CA ILE A 36 -2.28 -15.03 2.60
C ILE A 36 -1.93 -14.22 1.36
N SER A 37 -2.85 -13.38 0.88
CA SER A 37 -2.60 -12.52 -0.29
C SER A 37 -1.45 -11.54 -0.05
N SER A 38 -1.36 -10.97 1.14
CA SER A 38 -0.28 -10.04 1.50
C SER A 38 1.07 -10.75 1.58
N MET A 39 1.12 -11.94 2.17
CA MET A 39 2.34 -12.76 2.19
C MET A 39 2.79 -13.14 0.77
N LEU A 40 1.83 -13.54 -0.09
CA LEU A 40 2.12 -13.84 -1.48
C LEU A 40 2.68 -12.62 -2.22
N ASN A 41 2.11 -11.44 -2.01
CA ASN A 41 2.63 -10.19 -2.59
C ASN A 41 4.07 -9.90 -2.17
N ILE A 42 4.39 -10.05 -0.89
CA ILE A 42 5.74 -9.85 -0.38
C ILE A 42 6.72 -10.79 -1.08
N VAL A 43 6.39 -12.08 -1.15
CA VAL A 43 7.24 -13.10 -1.81
C VAL A 43 7.41 -12.77 -3.30
N LEU A 44 6.33 -12.42 -4.00
CA LEU A 44 6.39 -12.11 -5.43
C LEU A 44 7.24 -10.87 -5.71
N VAL A 45 7.11 -9.79 -4.94
CA VAL A 45 7.90 -8.57 -5.12
C VAL A 45 9.38 -8.83 -4.82
N LEU A 46 9.70 -9.58 -3.76
CA LEU A 46 11.09 -9.97 -3.47
C LEU A 46 11.68 -10.86 -4.56
N LEU A 47 10.92 -11.82 -5.06
CA LEU A 47 11.34 -12.68 -6.17
C LEU A 47 11.60 -11.87 -7.45
N MET A 48 10.70 -10.94 -7.79
CA MET A 48 10.90 -10.04 -8.92
C MET A 48 12.13 -9.15 -8.74
N GLY A 49 12.34 -8.63 -7.51
CA GLY A 49 13.56 -7.88 -7.16
C GLY A 49 14.84 -8.70 -7.34
N ALA A 50 14.83 -9.96 -6.90
CA ALA A 50 15.97 -10.86 -7.07
C ALA A 50 16.24 -11.19 -8.56
N LEU A 51 15.19 -11.47 -9.34
CA LEU A 51 15.31 -11.79 -10.76
C LEU A 51 15.76 -10.62 -11.64
N THR A 52 15.39 -9.38 -11.25
CA THR A 52 15.76 -8.17 -11.99
C THR A 52 17.03 -7.49 -11.48
N GLY A 53 17.66 -8.02 -10.43
CA GLY A 53 18.84 -7.42 -9.81
C GLY A 53 18.53 -6.25 -8.85
N HIS A 54 17.25 -6.00 -8.54
CA HIS A 54 16.77 -4.91 -7.69
C HIS A 54 16.27 -5.40 -6.31
N LEU A 55 17.00 -6.35 -5.70
CA LEU A 55 16.56 -6.95 -4.43
C LEU A 55 16.50 -5.92 -3.28
N LEU A 56 17.49 -5.03 -3.18
CA LEU A 56 17.47 -3.98 -2.15
C LEU A 56 16.31 -3.03 -2.33
N GLU A 57 16.05 -2.61 -3.56
CA GLU A 57 14.94 -1.74 -3.93
C GLU A 57 13.59 -2.40 -3.61
N SER A 58 13.48 -3.72 -3.78
CA SER A 58 12.25 -4.45 -3.44
C SER A 58 11.98 -4.47 -1.94
N VAL A 59 13.02 -4.57 -1.11
CA VAL A 59 12.88 -4.48 0.35
C VAL A 59 12.46 -3.07 0.77
N ILE A 60 13.10 -2.04 0.20
CA ILE A 60 12.76 -0.63 0.49
C ILE A 60 11.33 -0.33 0.06
N TYR A 61 10.96 -0.73 -1.16
CA TYR A 61 9.61 -0.58 -1.69
C TYR A 61 8.56 -1.18 -0.76
N LEU A 62 8.75 -2.43 -0.35
CA LEU A 62 7.82 -3.10 0.56
C LEU A 62 7.73 -2.42 1.92
N ALA A 63 8.86 -2.02 2.49
CA ALA A 63 8.90 -1.35 3.79
C ALA A 63 8.11 -0.03 3.76
N VAL A 64 8.38 0.83 2.77
CA VAL A 64 7.69 2.11 2.59
C VAL A 64 6.22 1.89 2.25
N PHE A 65 5.94 1.02 1.29
CA PHE A 65 4.58 0.74 0.83
C PHE A 65 3.68 0.23 1.96
N ILE A 66 4.15 -0.74 2.75
CA ILE A 66 3.39 -1.30 3.86
C ILE A 66 3.20 -0.24 4.95
N ALA A 67 4.27 0.48 5.35
CA ALA A 67 4.21 1.49 6.41
C ALA A 67 3.16 2.57 6.11
N VAL A 68 3.16 3.12 4.90
CA VAL A 68 2.22 4.16 4.50
C VAL A 68 0.81 3.60 4.35
N ARG A 69 0.65 2.47 3.64
CA ARG A 69 -0.65 1.92 3.29
C ARG A 69 -1.48 1.45 4.47
N VAL A 70 -0.84 0.93 5.52
CA VAL A 70 -1.53 0.52 6.76
C VAL A 70 -2.27 1.70 7.40
N ILE A 71 -1.72 2.91 7.26
CA ILE A 71 -2.24 4.14 7.89
C ILE A 71 -3.19 4.88 6.94
N THR A 72 -2.78 5.07 5.69
CA THR A 72 -3.53 5.89 4.73
C THR A 72 -4.68 5.15 4.06
N GLY A 73 -4.69 3.81 4.12
CA GLY A 73 -5.53 3.00 3.26
C GLY A 73 -5.04 3.02 1.82
N GLY A 74 -5.91 2.80 0.86
CA GLY A 74 -5.54 2.92 -0.55
C GLY A 74 -6.39 2.08 -1.50
N TYR A 75 -5.95 2.04 -2.74
CA TYR A 75 -6.62 1.29 -3.80
C TYR A 75 -6.66 -0.21 -3.49
N HIS A 76 -7.85 -0.78 -3.49
CA HIS A 76 -8.06 -2.22 -3.44
C HIS A 76 -8.58 -2.70 -4.80
N ALA A 77 -7.87 -3.66 -5.40
CA ALA A 77 -8.34 -4.32 -6.60
C ALA A 77 -9.50 -5.26 -6.26
N ASP A 78 -10.40 -5.48 -7.21
CA ASP A 78 -11.60 -6.30 -7.02
C ASP A 78 -11.28 -7.79 -6.85
N THR A 79 -10.06 -8.21 -7.22
CA THR A 79 -9.58 -9.59 -7.07
C THR A 79 -8.14 -9.62 -6.55
N TYR A 80 -7.80 -10.66 -5.80
CA TYR A 80 -6.45 -10.87 -5.28
C TYR A 80 -5.40 -10.95 -6.40
N PHE A 81 -5.75 -11.57 -7.54
CA PHE A 81 -4.86 -11.64 -8.70
C PHE A 81 -4.52 -10.26 -9.26
N ARG A 82 -5.52 -9.38 -9.41
CA ARG A 82 -5.30 -7.99 -9.86
C ARG A 82 -4.47 -7.19 -8.85
N CYS A 83 -4.65 -7.44 -7.55
CA CYS A 83 -3.85 -6.82 -6.52
C CYS A 83 -2.38 -7.22 -6.63
N ASN A 84 -2.10 -8.52 -6.77
CA ASN A 84 -0.75 -9.05 -6.93
C ASN A 84 -0.08 -8.51 -8.21
N LEU A 85 -0.82 -8.49 -9.33
CA LEU A 85 -0.33 -7.96 -10.59
C LEU A 85 0.00 -6.46 -10.48
N LEU A 86 -0.86 -5.68 -9.82
CA LEU A 86 -0.63 -4.26 -9.59
C LEU A 86 0.64 -4.04 -8.75
N MET A 87 0.81 -4.79 -7.66
CA MET A 87 1.98 -4.69 -6.79
C MET A 87 3.28 -5.00 -7.53
N CYS A 88 3.33 -6.09 -8.29
CA CYS A 88 4.50 -6.47 -9.07
C CYS A 88 4.79 -5.44 -10.19
N SER A 89 3.78 -5.01 -10.93
CA SER A 89 3.96 -4.06 -12.03
C SER A 89 4.40 -2.68 -11.53
N THR A 90 3.83 -2.19 -10.43
CA THR A 90 4.22 -0.90 -9.85
C THR A 90 5.62 -0.95 -9.23
N PHE A 91 6.00 -2.07 -8.58
CA PHE A 91 7.37 -2.26 -8.12
C PHE A 91 8.36 -2.19 -9.28
N ILE A 92 8.14 -2.99 -10.35
CA ILE A 92 9.04 -3.03 -11.52
C ILE A 92 9.14 -1.63 -12.14
N ALA A 93 8.01 -0.97 -12.38
CA ALA A 93 7.98 0.38 -12.94
C ALA A 93 8.78 1.37 -12.08
N THR A 94 8.61 1.32 -10.74
CA THR A 94 9.31 2.20 -9.80
C THR A 94 10.81 1.90 -9.76
N ALA A 95 11.23 0.63 -9.76
CA ALA A 95 12.63 0.24 -9.75
C ALA A 95 13.36 0.70 -11.02
N PHE A 96 12.80 0.42 -12.21
CA PHE A 96 13.39 0.89 -13.47
C PHE A 96 13.35 2.42 -13.64
N LEU A 97 12.34 3.09 -13.08
CA LEU A 97 12.32 4.55 -13.05
C LEU A 97 13.43 5.08 -12.13
N ASN A 98 13.62 4.43 -10.97
CA ASN A 98 14.67 4.78 -10.02
C ASN A 98 16.05 4.77 -10.65
N ASP A 99 16.39 3.74 -11.43
CA ASP A 99 17.67 3.67 -12.16
C ASP A 99 17.93 4.89 -13.06
N LYS A 100 16.86 5.42 -13.64
CA LYS A 100 16.96 6.53 -14.58
C LYS A 100 17.02 7.89 -13.89
N VAL A 101 16.33 8.05 -12.76
CA VAL A 101 16.13 9.38 -12.16
C VAL A 101 16.93 9.63 -10.89
N CYS A 102 17.52 8.61 -10.25
CA CYS A 102 18.17 8.74 -8.94
C CYS A 102 19.26 9.82 -8.91
N GLY A 103 20.00 10.02 -10.02
CA GLY A 103 21.04 11.05 -10.14
C GLY A 103 20.52 12.47 -10.44
N TYR A 104 19.25 12.63 -10.75
CA TYR A 104 18.65 13.92 -11.12
C TYR A 104 17.78 14.54 -10.02
N ILE A 105 17.55 13.83 -8.94
CA ILE A 105 16.75 14.32 -7.82
C ILE A 105 17.55 15.34 -7.01
N ASN A 106 17.16 16.59 -7.12
CA ASN A 106 17.73 17.71 -6.37
C ASN A 106 16.74 18.23 -5.33
N ILE A 107 17.19 19.19 -4.49
CA ILE A 107 16.36 19.72 -3.40
C ILE A 107 15.02 20.29 -3.86
N TRP A 108 14.96 20.91 -5.03
CA TRP A 108 13.71 21.47 -5.55
C TRP A 108 12.70 20.39 -5.95
N VAL A 109 13.20 19.26 -6.50
CA VAL A 109 12.37 18.09 -6.80
C VAL A 109 11.82 17.49 -5.50
N ILE A 110 12.65 17.34 -4.47
CA ILE A 110 12.24 16.83 -3.16
C ILE A 110 11.14 17.72 -2.56
N VAL A 111 11.35 19.04 -2.54
CA VAL A 111 10.34 19.98 -2.02
C VAL A 111 9.03 19.89 -2.81
N ALA A 112 9.11 19.79 -4.14
CA ALA A 112 7.91 19.65 -4.97
C ALA A 112 7.15 18.33 -4.68
N LEU A 113 7.87 17.21 -4.49
CA LEU A 113 7.27 15.92 -4.11
C LEU A 113 6.58 16.01 -2.75
N VAL A 114 7.29 16.50 -1.72
CA VAL A 114 6.73 16.67 -0.38
C VAL A 114 5.44 17.50 -0.41
N VAL A 115 5.47 18.66 -1.06
CA VAL A 115 4.28 19.53 -1.15
C VAL A 115 3.13 18.82 -1.86
N PHE A 116 3.41 18.13 -2.96
CA PHE A 116 2.39 17.39 -3.71
C PHE A 116 1.77 16.26 -2.86
N GLU A 117 2.59 15.46 -2.22
CA GLU A 117 2.16 14.30 -1.41
C GLU A 117 1.38 14.74 -0.17
N GLU A 118 1.83 15.81 0.50
CA GLU A 118 1.11 16.39 1.64
C GLU A 118 -0.27 16.95 1.25
N ILE A 119 -0.38 17.59 0.09
CA ILE A 119 -1.68 18.04 -0.43
C ILE A 119 -2.59 16.83 -0.67
N ILE A 120 -2.09 15.76 -1.29
CA ILE A 120 -2.86 14.54 -1.55
C ILE A 120 -3.29 13.87 -0.24
N ALA A 121 -2.36 13.75 0.73
CA ALA A 121 -2.68 13.20 2.04
C ALA A 121 -3.72 14.05 2.77
N PHE A 122 -3.58 15.37 2.74
CA PHE A 122 -4.53 16.27 3.36
C PHE A 122 -5.94 16.20 2.75
N VAL A 123 -6.05 16.09 1.43
CA VAL A 123 -7.35 16.11 0.73
C VAL A 123 -8.02 14.73 0.76
N PHE A 124 -7.26 13.64 0.60
CA PHE A 124 -7.81 12.33 0.30
C PHE A 124 -7.64 11.28 1.40
N CYS A 125 -6.72 11.45 2.35
CA CYS A 125 -6.54 10.49 3.43
C CYS A 125 -7.54 10.70 4.58
N PRO A 126 -7.93 9.60 5.24
CA PRO A 126 -7.72 8.22 4.88
C PRO A 126 -8.66 7.73 3.77
N VAL A 127 -8.20 6.79 2.95
CA VAL A 127 -9.04 6.11 1.96
C VAL A 127 -9.75 4.93 2.64
N GLU A 128 -11.06 4.98 2.67
CA GLU A 128 -11.87 3.93 3.30
C GLU A 128 -12.05 2.72 2.37
N ASN A 129 -12.18 1.55 2.97
CA ASN A 129 -12.58 0.34 2.28
C ASN A 129 -14.01 -0.03 2.69
N LYS A 130 -14.86 -0.45 1.73
CA LYS A 130 -16.23 -0.93 1.98
C LYS A 130 -16.27 -2.03 3.07
N ASN A 131 -15.24 -2.88 3.12
CA ASN A 131 -15.17 -3.99 4.09
C ASN A 131 -14.55 -3.60 5.44
N LYS A 132 -14.00 -2.38 5.58
CA LYS A 132 -13.42 -1.87 6.82
C LYS A 132 -13.68 -0.37 6.93
N PRO A 133 -14.92 0.04 7.27
CA PRO A 133 -15.24 1.45 7.46
C PRO A 133 -14.48 2.00 8.68
N ILE A 134 -14.02 3.24 8.57
CA ILE A 134 -13.35 3.94 9.68
C ILE A 134 -14.36 4.78 10.42
N GLU A 135 -14.43 4.62 11.74
CA GLU A 135 -15.28 5.44 12.60
C GLU A 135 -14.99 6.95 12.38
N LYS A 136 -16.03 7.75 12.27
CA LYS A 136 -15.93 9.19 11.96
C LYS A 136 -14.98 9.93 12.91
N GLU A 137 -14.96 9.54 14.19
CA GLU A 137 -14.11 10.14 15.22
C GLU A 137 -12.62 9.82 15.02
N LYS A 138 -12.30 8.70 14.38
CA LYS A 138 -10.91 8.27 14.14
C LYS A 138 -10.32 8.83 12.83
N LYS A 139 -11.16 9.31 11.89
CA LYS A 139 -10.70 9.84 10.60
C LYS A 139 -9.66 10.95 10.71
N PRO A 140 -9.83 12.00 11.56
CA PRO A 140 -8.82 13.05 11.69
C PRO A 140 -7.48 12.54 12.22
N LYS A 141 -7.50 11.53 13.10
CA LYS A 141 -6.28 10.90 13.62
C LYS A 141 -5.54 10.15 12.51
N PHE A 142 -6.23 9.32 11.72
CA PHE A 142 -5.61 8.60 10.60
C PHE A 142 -5.09 9.54 9.52
N LYS A 143 -5.80 10.65 9.26
CA LYS A 143 -5.35 11.70 8.35
C LYS A 143 -4.03 12.32 8.83
N ALA A 144 -3.97 12.76 10.07
CA ALA A 144 -2.76 13.34 10.65
C ALA A 144 -1.59 12.33 10.65
N MET A 145 -1.85 11.07 11.02
CA MET A 145 -0.84 10.01 10.97
C MET A 145 -0.33 9.76 9.55
N GLY A 146 -1.22 9.77 8.54
CA GLY A 146 -0.85 9.63 7.14
C GLY A 146 0.11 10.72 6.69
N MET A 147 -0.23 11.98 6.95
CA MET A 147 0.62 13.13 6.66
C MET A 147 1.99 13.03 7.36
N ILE A 148 2.00 12.72 8.65
CA ILE A 148 3.26 12.57 9.40
C ILE A 148 4.15 11.48 8.80
N VAL A 149 3.58 10.35 8.38
CA VAL A 149 4.37 9.24 7.82
C VAL A 149 4.92 9.59 6.44
N PHE A 150 4.14 10.23 5.56
CA PHE A 150 4.63 10.75 4.28
C PHE A 150 5.81 11.70 4.51
N LEU A 151 5.61 12.73 5.35
CA LEU A 151 6.63 13.72 5.65
C LEU A 151 7.91 13.11 6.23
N LEU A 152 7.80 12.18 7.19
CA LEU A 152 8.97 11.54 7.80
C LEU A 152 9.75 10.70 6.79
N LEU A 153 9.09 9.96 5.91
CA LEU A 153 9.74 9.15 4.90
C LEU A 153 10.40 10.02 3.82
N ASP A 154 9.78 11.12 3.43
CA ASP A 154 10.36 12.06 2.47
C ASP A 154 11.57 12.79 3.05
N LEU A 155 11.49 13.25 4.30
CA LEU A 155 12.63 13.85 5.00
C LEU A 155 13.78 12.85 5.15
N PHE A 156 13.47 11.60 5.49
CA PHE A 156 14.48 10.55 5.60
C PHE A 156 15.10 10.24 4.25
N GLY A 157 14.29 10.02 3.20
CA GLY A 157 14.77 9.79 1.84
C GLY A 157 15.65 10.93 1.32
N GLY A 158 15.18 12.19 1.53
CA GLY A 158 15.93 13.39 1.15
C GLY A 158 17.23 13.58 1.94
N ALA A 159 17.26 13.23 3.22
CA ALA A 159 18.47 13.33 4.03
C ALA A 159 19.57 12.35 3.59
N ILE A 160 19.19 11.14 3.20
CA ILE A 160 20.15 10.09 2.82
C ILE A 160 20.53 10.10 1.34
N ILE A 161 19.80 10.82 0.48
CA ILE A 161 19.96 10.76 -0.99
C ILE A 161 21.36 11.13 -1.44
N ASN A 162 22.00 12.07 -0.77
CA ASN A 162 23.37 12.50 -1.10
C ASN A 162 24.42 11.41 -0.84
N ARG A 163 24.13 10.46 0.06
CA ARG A 163 25.04 9.37 0.42
C ARG A 163 24.65 8.06 -0.26
N TYR A 164 23.37 7.81 -0.37
CA TYR A 164 22.76 6.58 -0.90
C TYR A 164 21.67 6.94 -1.90
N GLN A 165 22.06 7.42 -3.09
CA GLN A 165 21.15 7.93 -4.11
C GLN A 165 20.02 6.95 -4.44
N MET A 166 20.36 5.67 -4.72
CA MET A 166 19.37 4.63 -5.06
C MET A 166 18.36 4.39 -3.94
N VAL A 167 18.79 4.42 -2.68
CA VAL A 167 17.93 4.19 -1.52
C VAL A 167 17.02 5.39 -1.29
N GLY A 168 17.57 6.59 -1.25
CA GLY A 168 16.82 7.81 -1.01
C GLY A 168 15.77 8.06 -2.10
N SER A 169 16.16 7.93 -3.37
CA SER A 169 15.25 8.10 -4.49
C SER A 169 14.15 7.03 -4.53
N MET A 170 14.47 5.77 -4.15
CA MET A 170 13.46 4.71 -4.09
C MET A 170 12.40 4.98 -3.03
N ILE A 171 12.76 5.55 -1.88
CA ILE A 171 11.80 5.97 -0.84
C ILE A 171 10.86 7.06 -1.41
N LEU A 172 11.42 8.13 -1.99
CA LEU A 172 10.65 9.24 -2.55
C LEU A 172 9.71 8.78 -3.68
N LEU A 173 10.20 7.95 -4.59
CA LEU A 173 9.39 7.42 -5.70
C LEU A 173 8.28 6.48 -5.22
N THR A 174 8.54 5.70 -4.16
CA THR A 174 7.51 4.82 -3.59
C THR A 174 6.42 5.64 -2.91
N ASN A 175 6.77 6.71 -2.18
CA ASN A 175 5.81 7.65 -1.61
C ASN A 175 4.96 8.30 -2.71
N LEU A 176 5.59 8.82 -3.74
CA LEU A 176 4.89 9.39 -4.90
C LEU A 176 3.93 8.38 -5.55
N LEU A 177 4.35 7.14 -5.74
CA LEU A 177 3.49 6.08 -6.24
C LEU A 177 2.25 5.89 -5.35
N ILE A 178 2.42 5.86 -4.03
CA ILE A 178 1.30 5.69 -3.10
C ILE A 178 0.34 6.87 -3.19
N ALA A 179 0.83 8.10 -3.30
CA ALA A 179 0.00 9.28 -3.52
C ALA A 179 -0.84 9.17 -4.80
N VAL A 180 -0.25 8.69 -5.90
CA VAL A 180 -0.96 8.43 -7.16
C VAL A 180 -2.01 7.33 -6.99
N LEU A 181 -1.71 6.26 -6.24
CA LEU A 181 -2.67 5.19 -5.95
C LEU A 181 -3.84 5.68 -5.07
N ILE A 182 -3.62 6.61 -4.15
CA ILE A 182 -4.67 7.25 -3.35
C ILE A 182 -5.63 8.04 -4.26
N ILE A 183 -5.10 8.84 -5.20
CA ILE A 183 -5.91 9.57 -6.18
C ILE A 183 -6.75 8.57 -7.01
N SER A 184 -6.11 7.51 -7.50
CA SER A 184 -6.77 6.48 -8.31
C SER A 184 -7.91 5.78 -7.55
N ALA A 185 -7.72 5.53 -6.25
CA ALA A 185 -8.73 4.95 -5.38
C ALA A 185 -9.96 5.86 -5.25
N LYS A 186 -9.74 7.16 -5.05
CA LYS A 186 -10.83 8.15 -4.93
C LYS A 186 -11.59 8.37 -6.23
N ILE A 187 -10.90 8.29 -7.38
CA ILE A 187 -11.57 8.35 -8.68
C ILE A 187 -12.49 7.13 -8.87
N LYS A 188 -12.00 5.93 -8.49
CA LYS A 188 -12.81 4.70 -8.57
C LYS A 188 -14.03 4.78 -7.66
N GLU A 189 -13.87 5.22 -6.42
CA GLU A 189 -14.97 5.41 -5.44
C GLU A 189 -16.08 6.29 -6.04
N LYS A 190 -15.73 7.48 -6.53
CA LYS A 190 -16.69 8.40 -7.17
C LYS A 190 -17.42 7.82 -8.39
N ARG A 191 -16.77 6.95 -9.16
CA ARG A 191 -17.40 6.30 -10.31
C ARG A 191 -18.40 5.22 -9.89
N CYS A 192 -18.10 4.46 -8.83
CA CYS A 192 -19.02 3.45 -8.29
C CYS A 192 -20.28 4.12 -7.75
N ASP A 193 -20.15 5.19 -6.94
CA ASP A 193 -21.29 5.92 -6.38
C ASP A 193 -22.20 6.49 -7.47
N LYS A 194 -21.62 6.96 -8.58
CA LYS A 194 -22.40 7.50 -9.70
C LYS A 194 -23.20 6.44 -10.47
N ASN A 195 -22.71 5.20 -10.50
CA ASN A 195 -23.37 4.10 -11.19
C ASN A 195 -24.44 3.42 -10.32
N GLU A 196 -24.43 3.60 -8.99
CA GLU A 196 -25.46 3.10 -8.07
C GLU A 196 -26.69 4.03 -8.02
N ILE A 197 -26.62 5.26 -8.57
CA ILE A 197 -27.69 6.27 -8.59
C ILE A 197 -28.49 6.24 -9.90
N ILE A 198 -28.05 5.49 -10.92
CA ILE A 198 -28.74 5.33 -12.21
C ILE A 198 -29.40 3.97 -12.29
#